data_204f668608e1702a942ec4b8c64c43bb
#
_entry.id   204f668608e1702a942ec4b8c64c43bb
#
_cell.length_a   1.000
_cell.length_b   1.000
_cell.length_c   1.000
_cell.angle_alpha   90.00
_cell.angle_beta   90.00
_cell.angle_gamma   90.00
#
_symmetry.space_group_name_H-M   'P 1'
#
loop_
_entity.id
_entity.type
_entity.pdbx_description
1 polymer ?
#
loop_
_entity_poly.entity_id
_entity_poly.type
_entity_poly.pdbx_seq_one_letter_code
_entity_poly.pdbx_strand_id
1 'polypeptide(L)'
;MALIRFVNEKINFGDYLITTVVGSFGIDLKEPETLGEKIKSSIGLYDPYKIVIEEAVKLQLDCGIDIIGDGQPRGDMVGSFVKHIPGFSYEMNSSVIVSKIRAPQVDIMIKDLKYAQSVLKKEIGYRGMSEDEAKKKGVKLMLTGPSTIVHSSRLESFYKERNPAIIDCAHALRREVESAEKAGAKYVQIDEPFLSTGMVDLKVAKEAIEILTDGIEMPMGMHVCGNLDGCFKDIAKFPIDILDCEFAGNNVNIGVLEANADLLKGKKLGFGCVDSAVNAVDDKDEVKALVERGIRAVGKENMLLDPDCGLRKVDIPIAKEKLMILSDLAKEFN
;
A
#
# COMPACT_ATOMS: atom_id res chain seq x y z
N MET A 1 -2.19 27.23 -11.65
CA MET A 1 -3.54 27.26 -11.08
C MET A 1 -4.45 26.12 -11.58
N ALA A 2 -4.35 25.67 -12.82
CA ALA A 2 -5.17 24.56 -13.33
C ALA A 2 -4.77 23.17 -12.73
N LEU A 3 -3.48 22.88 -12.52
CA LEU A 3 -3.01 21.62 -11.90
C LEU A 3 -3.53 21.41 -10.47
N ILE A 4 -3.64 22.47 -9.66
CA ILE A 4 -4.07 22.38 -8.26
C ILE A 4 -5.58 22.04 -8.14
N ARG A 5 -6.39 22.43 -9.12
CA ARG A 5 -7.83 22.09 -9.15
C ARG A 5 -8.07 20.60 -9.46
N PHE A 6 -7.27 20.00 -10.33
CA PHE A 6 -7.41 18.58 -10.71
C PHE A 6 -7.10 17.61 -9.58
N VAL A 7 -6.11 17.91 -8.72
CA VAL A 7 -5.73 17.03 -7.61
C VAL A 7 -6.83 16.94 -6.56
N ASN A 8 -7.49 18.05 -6.22
CA ASN A 8 -8.58 18.05 -5.23
C ASN A 8 -9.87 17.34 -5.72
N GLU A 9 -10.08 17.21 -7.04
CA GLU A 9 -11.23 16.49 -7.59
C GLU A 9 -10.98 14.97 -7.65
N LYS A 10 -9.73 14.52 -7.85
CA LYS A 10 -9.35 13.10 -7.86
C LYS A 10 -9.50 12.42 -6.49
N ILE A 11 -9.21 13.14 -5.40
CA ILE A 11 -9.23 12.60 -4.03
C ILE A 11 -10.34 13.24 -3.22
N ASN A 12 -11.58 13.08 -3.63
CA ASN A 12 -12.69 13.49 -2.78
C ASN A 12 -13.05 12.37 -1.79
N PHE A 13 -12.26 12.26 -0.71
CA PHE A 13 -12.62 11.46 0.46
C PHE A 13 -13.54 12.23 1.44
N GLY A 14 -14.02 13.43 1.06
CA GLY A 14 -14.71 14.37 1.96
C GLY A 14 -13.76 15.05 2.94
N ASP A 15 -14.31 15.85 3.85
CA ASP A 15 -13.56 16.53 4.92
C ASP A 15 -13.32 15.61 6.13
N TYR A 16 -13.24 14.29 5.92
CA TYR A 16 -13.08 13.30 6.95
C TYR A 16 -11.62 12.82 7.04
N LEU A 17 -11.19 12.54 8.26
CA LEU A 17 -10.00 11.77 8.53
C LEU A 17 -10.32 10.30 8.20
N ILE A 18 -9.72 9.77 7.16
CA ILE A 18 -9.95 8.43 6.62
C ILE A 18 -8.95 7.47 7.23
N THR A 19 -9.34 6.20 7.42
CA THR A 19 -8.45 5.14 7.86
C THR A 19 -8.10 4.19 6.73
N THR A 20 -6.85 3.73 6.71
CA THR A 20 -6.37 2.71 5.76
C THR A 20 -5.35 1.78 6.43
N VAL A 21 -4.73 0.92 5.66
CA VAL A 21 -3.66 0.01 6.08
C VAL A 21 -2.50 0.10 5.09
N VAL A 22 -1.27 -0.23 5.48
CA VAL A 22 -0.18 -0.35 4.49
C VAL A 22 -0.36 -1.62 3.67
N GLY A 23 -0.69 -2.79 4.31
CA GLY A 23 -1.15 -3.87 3.45
C GLY A 23 -1.15 -5.28 4.04
N SER A 24 -0.01 -5.82 4.44
CA SER A 24 0.10 -7.24 4.76
C SER A 24 -0.35 -7.61 6.19
N PHE A 25 -0.95 -8.79 6.32
CA PHE A 25 -1.32 -9.38 7.61
C PHE A 25 -0.70 -10.77 7.78
N GLY A 26 -0.46 -11.18 9.04
CA GLY A 26 0.05 -12.49 9.42
C GLY A 26 -1.04 -13.57 9.45
N ILE A 27 -1.84 -13.68 8.40
CA ILE A 27 -2.89 -14.70 8.29
C ILE A 27 -2.31 -15.92 7.57
N ASP A 28 -2.36 -17.08 8.22
CA ASP A 28 -1.82 -18.31 7.67
C ASP A 28 -2.71 -18.89 6.55
N LEU A 29 -2.07 -19.52 5.58
CA LEU A 29 -2.77 -20.29 4.55
C LEU A 29 -3.43 -21.51 5.18
N LYS A 30 -4.68 -21.76 4.80
CA LYS A 30 -5.44 -22.90 5.27
C LYS A 30 -5.41 -24.05 4.27
N GLU A 31 -5.15 -25.24 4.79
CA GLU A 31 -5.31 -26.47 4.02
C GLU A 31 -6.80 -26.78 3.83
N PRO A 32 -7.18 -27.51 2.74
CA PRO A 32 -8.56 -27.89 2.50
C PRO A 32 -9.06 -28.83 3.59
N GLU A 33 -10.04 -28.37 4.38
CA GLU A 33 -10.59 -29.12 5.52
C GLU A 33 -11.84 -29.93 5.10
N THR A 34 -12.77 -29.31 4.39
CA THR A 34 -14.03 -29.95 3.98
C THR A 34 -13.87 -30.90 2.79
N LEU A 35 -14.76 -31.89 2.65
CA LEU A 35 -14.73 -32.80 1.52
C LEU A 35 -14.84 -32.05 0.17
N GLY A 36 -15.65 -30.98 0.12
CA GLY A 36 -15.79 -30.14 -1.07
C GLY A 36 -14.51 -29.38 -1.43
N GLU A 37 -13.77 -28.89 -0.44
CA GLU A 37 -12.46 -28.24 -0.64
C GLU A 37 -11.39 -29.24 -1.08
N LYS A 38 -11.37 -30.44 -0.50
CA LYS A 38 -10.47 -31.53 -0.90
C LYS A 38 -10.71 -31.95 -2.34
N ILE A 39 -11.98 -32.04 -2.76
CA ILE A 39 -12.33 -32.29 -4.17
C ILE A 39 -11.86 -31.13 -5.06
N LYS A 40 -12.11 -29.88 -4.68
CA LYS A 40 -11.62 -28.72 -5.43
C LYS A 40 -10.10 -28.71 -5.52
N SER A 41 -9.40 -29.07 -4.44
CA SER A 41 -7.94 -29.17 -4.40
C SER A 41 -7.43 -30.23 -5.37
N SER A 42 -8.06 -31.43 -5.39
CA SER A 42 -7.63 -32.52 -6.27
C SER A 42 -7.79 -32.22 -7.76
N ILE A 43 -8.66 -31.26 -8.12
CA ILE A 43 -8.86 -30.81 -9.52
C ILE A 43 -8.30 -29.40 -9.79
N GLY A 44 -7.45 -28.87 -8.88
CA GLY A 44 -6.78 -27.55 -9.04
C GLY A 44 -7.70 -26.33 -8.94
N LEU A 45 -8.89 -26.47 -8.39
CA LEU A 45 -9.87 -25.39 -8.21
C LEU A 45 -9.89 -24.79 -6.80
N TYR A 46 -9.11 -25.33 -5.87
CA TYR A 46 -8.94 -24.76 -4.54
C TYR A 46 -7.89 -23.66 -4.57
N ASP A 47 -8.25 -22.48 -4.14
CA ASP A 47 -7.34 -21.33 -4.01
C ASP A 47 -7.30 -20.91 -2.53
N PRO A 48 -6.27 -21.33 -1.75
CA PRO A 48 -6.16 -21.04 -0.32
C PRO A 48 -6.04 -19.53 -0.05
N TYR A 49 -5.52 -18.76 -1.00
CA TYR A 49 -5.38 -17.32 -0.86
C TYR A 49 -6.73 -16.59 -0.77
N LYS A 50 -7.78 -17.12 -1.38
CA LYS A 50 -9.12 -16.52 -1.28
C LYS A 50 -9.65 -16.51 0.16
N ILE A 51 -9.35 -17.54 0.93
CA ILE A 51 -9.76 -17.62 2.35
C ILE A 51 -9.03 -16.51 3.13
N VAL A 52 -7.73 -16.38 2.92
CA VAL A 52 -6.91 -15.35 3.57
C VAL A 52 -7.37 -13.95 3.19
N ILE A 53 -7.66 -13.70 1.90
CA ILE A 53 -8.20 -12.41 1.45
C ILE A 53 -9.55 -12.11 2.13
N GLU A 54 -10.45 -13.10 2.21
CA GLU A 54 -11.74 -12.93 2.86
C GLU A 54 -11.58 -12.61 4.36
N GLU A 55 -10.70 -13.32 5.05
CA GLU A 55 -10.38 -13.05 6.46
C GLU A 55 -9.74 -11.67 6.66
N ALA A 56 -8.80 -11.28 5.81
CA ALA A 56 -8.17 -9.96 5.87
C ALA A 56 -9.19 -8.83 5.63
N VAL A 57 -10.08 -8.97 4.66
CA VAL A 57 -11.15 -7.99 4.40
C VAL A 57 -12.07 -7.86 5.61
N LYS A 58 -12.54 -9.00 6.16
CA LYS A 58 -13.43 -8.99 7.35
C LYS A 58 -12.76 -8.38 8.56
N LEU A 59 -11.50 -8.75 8.81
CA LEU A 59 -10.70 -8.20 9.92
C LEU A 59 -10.62 -6.68 9.85
N GLN A 60 -10.27 -6.13 8.71
CA GLN A 60 -10.17 -4.69 8.50
C GLN A 60 -11.53 -3.98 8.70
N LEU A 61 -12.60 -4.57 8.18
CA LEU A 61 -13.96 -4.03 8.37
C LEU A 61 -14.43 -4.13 9.83
N ASP A 62 -14.09 -5.20 10.55
CA ASP A 62 -14.39 -5.36 11.98
C ASP A 62 -13.69 -4.28 12.82
N CYS A 63 -12.50 -3.85 12.40
CA CYS A 63 -11.76 -2.75 13.02
C CYS A 63 -12.20 -1.36 12.54
N GLY A 64 -13.18 -1.25 11.66
CA GLY A 64 -13.71 0.04 11.19
C GLY A 64 -12.90 0.72 10.09
N ILE A 65 -11.92 0.06 9.49
CA ILE A 65 -11.07 0.63 8.44
C ILE A 65 -11.88 1.00 7.20
N ASP A 66 -11.59 2.16 6.61
CA ASP A 66 -12.32 2.69 5.44
C ASP A 66 -11.77 2.15 4.12
N ILE A 67 -10.49 2.34 3.85
CA ILE A 67 -9.86 1.85 2.63
C ILE A 67 -8.99 0.65 2.97
N ILE A 68 -9.43 -0.51 2.53
CA ILE A 68 -8.85 -1.80 2.88
C ILE A 68 -7.94 -2.34 1.77
N GLY A 69 -7.09 -3.30 2.13
CA GLY A 69 -6.30 -4.10 1.20
C GLY A 69 -6.75 -5.56 1.16
N ASP A 70 -6.17 -6.34 0.25
CA ASP A 70 -6.37 -7.79 0.14
C ASP A 70 -5.57 -8.59 1.19
N GLY A 71 -4.73 -7.93 2.00
CA GLY A 71 -3.88 -8.56 3.01
C GLY A 71 -2.55 -9.11 2.47
N GLN A 72 -2.26 -8.95 1.19
CA GLN A 72 -1.03 -9.41 0.50
C GLN A 72 -0.67 -10.88 0.81
N PRO A 73 -1.56 -11.87 0.56
CA PRO A 73 -1.35 -13.24 1.01
C PRO A 73 -0.32 -14.02 0.18
N ARG A 74 0.01 -13.56 -1.05
CA ARG A 74 0.78 -14.36 -2.03
C ARG A 74 2.29 -14.39 -1.82
N GLY A 75 2.79 -14.04 -0.64
CA GLY A 75 4.20 -14.14 -0.29
C GLY A 75 4.85 -12.81 0.09
N ASP A 76 6.17 -12.71 -0.13
CA ASP A 76 6.88 -11.46 0.11
C ASP A 76 6.58 -10.43 -0.99
N MET A 77 6.79 -9.15 -0.65
CA MET A 77 6.45 -8.05 -1.53
C MET A 77 7.17 -8.08 -2.89
N VAL A 78 8.39 -8.60 -2.97
CA VAL A 78 9.17 -8.68 -4.22
C VAL A 78 8.82 -9.94 -5.00
N GLY A 79 8.82 -11.11 -4.34
CA GLY A 79 8.54 -12.39 -4.96
C GLY A 79 7.17 -12.48 -5.59
N SER A 80 6.18 -11.78 -5.03
CA SER A 80 4.82 -11.69 -5.58
C SER A 80 4.78 -11.12 -6.99
N PHE A 81 5.71 -10.23 -7.33
CA PHE A 81 5.78 -9.59 -8.66
C PHE A 81 6.80 -10.26 -9.58
N VAL A 82 8.04 -10.46 -9.11
CA VAL A 82 9.14 -10.91 -9.99
C VAL A 82 8.95 -12.29 -10.58
N LYS A 83 8.16 -13.16 -9.94
CA LYS A 83 7.77 -14.47 -10.49
C LYS A 83 6.96 -14.38 -11.79
N HIS A 84 6.35 -13.22 -12.04
CA HIS A 84 5.47 -12.98 -13.19
C HIS A 84 6.05 -12.02 -14.22
N ILE A 85 7.13 -11.31 -13.88
CA ILE A 85 7.75 -10.31 -14.76
C ILE A 85 8.90 -10.96 -15.54
N PRO A 86 8.81 -11.09 -16.87
CA PRO A 86 9.91 -11.61 -17.68
C PRO A 86 11.18 -10.77 -17.52
N GLY A 87 12.30 -11.44 -17.37
CA GLY A 87 13.61 -10.83 -17.10
C GLY A 87 14.13 -11.12 -15.70
N PHE A 88 13.26 -11.59 -14.80
CA PHE A 88 13.63 -12.06 -13.48
C PHE A 88 13.67 -13.60 -13.40
N SER A 89 14.55 -14.12 -12.53
CA SER A 89 14.49 -15.46 -11.95
C SER A 89 14.25 -15.33 -10.45
N TYR A 90 13.43 -16.21 -9.88
CA TYR A 90 13.14 -16.23 -8.46
C TYR A 90 13.26 -17.64 -7.91
N GLU A 91 14.30 -17.87 -7.12
CA GLU A 91 14.61 -19.18 -6.51
C GLU A 91 15.05 -19.00 -5.07
N MET A 92 14.66 -19.91 -4.20
CA MET A 92 15.02 -19.90 -2.77
C MET A 92 14.85 -18.52 -2.10
N ASN A 93 13.71 -17.86 -2.37
CA ASN A 93 13.41 -16.51 -1.89
C ASN A 93 14.42 -15.42 -2.31
N SER A 94 15.15 -15.64 -3.39
CA SER A 94 16.10 -14.68 -3.96
C SER A 94 15.68 -14.29 -5.38
N SER A 95 15.63 -12.99 -5.64
CA SER A 95 15.34 -12.44 -6.96
C SER A 95 16.63 -12.08 -7.70
N VAL A 96 16.71 -12.45 -8.98
CA VAL A 96 17.85 -12.17 -9.86
C VAL A 96 17.33 -11.61 -11.19
N ILE A 97 17.92 -10.52 -11.65
CA ILE A 97 17.65 -9.97 -12.99
C ILE A 97 18.61 -10.63 -13.97
N VAL A 98 18.10 -11.57 -14.77
CA VAL A 98 18.88 -12.42 -15.67
C VAL A 98 18.87 -11.96 -17.14
N SER A 99 17.88 -11.13 -17.51
CA SER A 99 17.75 -10.59 -18.88
C SER A 99 17.00 -9.26 -18.89
N LYS A 100 16.72 -8.71 -20.08
CA LYS A 100 15.90 -7.50 -20.18
C LYS A 100 14.53 -7.69 -19.54
N ILE A 101 14.16 -6.79 -18.62
CA ILE A 101 12.84 -6.74 -17.99
C ILE A 101 11.81 -6.35 -19.05
N ARG A 102 10.67 -7.03 -19.07
CA ARG A 102 9.56 -6.79 -20.00
C ARG A 102 8.22 -6.89 -19.27
N ALA A 103 7.20 -6.26 -19.83
CA ALA A 103 5.85 -6.35 -19.29
C ALA A 103 5.36 -7.82 -19.22
N PRO A 104 4.69 -8.22 -18.13
CA PRO A 104 4.06 -9.52 -18.02
C PRO A 104 2.91 -9.64 -19.01
N GLN A 105 2.61 -10.88 -19.45
CA GLN A 105 1.51 -11.12 -20.37
C GLN A 105 0.13 -11.11 -19.68
N VAL A 106 0.11 -11.32 -18.36
CA VAL A 106 -1.09 -11.38 -17.52
C VAL A 106 -0.97 -10.40 -16.36
N ASP A 107 -2.11 -9.97 -15.85
CA ASP A 107 -2.16 -9.16 -14.64
C ASP A 107 -1.73 -9.99 -13.41
N ILE A 108 -1.03 -9.39 -12.47
CA ILE A 108 -0.40 -10.07 -11.34
C ILE A 108 -1.36 -10.13 -10.14
N MET A 109 -1.88 -8.97 -9.70
CA MET A 109 -2.68 -8.82 -8.49
C MET A 109 -4.17 -8.52 -8.74
N ILE A 110 -4.56 -8.26 -9.97
CA ILE A 110 -5.93 -7.81 -10.31
C ILE A 110 -7.00 -8.84 -9.95
N LYS A 111 -6.67 -10.15 -10.00
CA LYS A 111 -7.59 -11.20 -9.58
C LYS A 111 -7.92 -11.12 -8.09
N ASP A 112 -6.92 -10.82 -7.27
CA ASP A 112 -7.07 -10.70 -5.82
C ASP A 112 -7.79 -9.40 -5.45
N LEU A 113 -7.44 -8.29 -6.10
CA LEU A 113 -8.18 -7.02 -5.98
C LEU A 113 -9.68 -7.22 -6.24
N LYS A 114 -10.05 -7.83 -7.38
CA LYS A 114 -11.46 -8.08 -7.72
C LYS A 114 -12.14 -9.02 -6.72
N TYR A 115 -11.41 -9.99 -6.20
CA TYR A 115 -11.97 -10.88 -5.18
C TYR A 115 -12.21 -10.11 -3.87
N ALA A 116 -11.24 -9.32 -3.38
CA ALA A 116 -11.41 -8.48 -2.21
C ALA A 116 -12.57 -7.48 -2.36
N GLN A 117 -12.73 -6.86 -3.54
CA GLN A 117 -13.87 -5.99 -3.85
C GLN A 117 -15.21 -6.76 -3.79
N SER A 118 -15.24 -8.03 -4.25
CA SER A 118 -16.44 -8.85 -4.18
C SER A 118 -16.82 -9.22 -2.75
N VAL A 119 -15.82 -9.46 -1.90
CA VAL A 119 -16.03 -9.71 -0.46
C VAL A 119 -16.51 -8.43 0.22
N LEU A 120 -15.86 -7.27 -0.02
CA LEU A 120 -16.30 -5.98 0.51
C LEU A 120 -17.76 -5.69 0.18
N LYS A 121 -18.15 -5.89 -1.09
CA LYS A 121 -19.55 -5.67 -1.51
C LYS A 121 -20.54 -6.54 -0.74
N LYS A 122 -20.21 -7.83 -0.51
CA LYS A 122 -21.05 -8.72 0.31
C LYS A 122 -21.13 -8.27 1.75
N GLU A 123 -20.00 -7.89 2.34
CA GLU A 123 -19.92 -7.46 3.75
C GLU A 123 -20.67 -6.15 3.97
N ILE A 124 -20.63 -5.18 3.06
CA ILE A 124 -21.45 -3.97 3.11
C ILE A 124 -22.95 -4.31 3.22
N GLY A 125 -23.42 -5.21 2.37
CA GLY A 125 -24.82 -5.65 2.40
C GLY A 125 -25.16 -6.45 3.65
N TYR A 126 -24.30 -7.37 4.06
CA TYR A 126 -24.51 -8.22 5.25
C TYR A 126 -24.56 -7.42 6.54
N ARG A 127 -23.69 -6.40 6.67
CA ARG A 127 -23.59 -5.52 7.84
C ARG A 127 -24.65 -4.42 7.84
N GLY A 128 -25.42 -4.25 6.77
CA GLY A 128 -26.44 -3.21 6.65
C GLY A 128 -25.86 -1.81 6.72
N MET A 129 -24.66 -1.58 6.17
CA MET A 129 -24.04 -0.26 6.16
C MET A 129 -24.91 0.75 5.41
N SER A 130 -24.99 1.98 5.92
CA SER A 130 -25.65 3.08 5.23
C SER A 130 -24.93 3.45 3.94
N GLU A 131 -25.60 4.18 3.03
CA GLU A 131 -24.95 4.65 1.80
C GLU A 131 -23.72 5.52 2.07
N ASP A 132 -23.75 6.34 3.12
CA ASP A 132 -22.65 7.24 3.47
C ASP A 132 -21.46 6.49 4.06
N GLU A 133 -21.70 5.44 4.83
CA GLU A 133 -20.64 4.52 5.29
C GLU A 133 -20.05 3.74 4.12
N ALA A 134 -20.88 3.19 3.24
CA ALA A 134 -20.47 2.42 2.08
C ALA A 134 -19.61 3.25 1.09
N LYS A 135 -19.91 4.54 0.89
CA LYS A 135 -19.14 5.46 0.04
C LYS A 135 -17.69 5.65 0.52
N LYS A 136 -17.46 5.59 1.83
CA LYS A 136 -16.11 5.69 2.42
C LYS A 136 -15.28 4.44 2.17
N LYS A 137 -15.93 3.27 2.01
CA LYS A 137 -15.26 1.99 1.84
C LYS A 137 -14.72 1.82 0.43
N GLY A 138 -13.59 1.15 0.32
CA GLY A 138 -12.97 0.79 -0.95
C GLY A 138 -11.82 -0.18 -0.76
N VAL A 139 -11.40 -0.81 -1.87
CA VAL A 139 -10.21 -1.67 -1.88
C VAL A 139 -9.13 -0.97 -2.68
N LYS A 140 -7.95 -0.81 -2.09
CA LYS A 140 -6.75 -0.35 -2.78
C LYS A 140 -5.92 -1.54 -3.30
N LEU A 141 -5.13 -1.30 -4.33
CA LEU A 141 -4.09 -2.23 -4.76
C LEU A 141 -2.75 -1.80 -4.17
N MET A 142 -1.99 -2.73 -3.60
CA MET A 142 -0.60 -2.53 -3.20
C MET A 142 0.32 -3.08 -4.29
N LEU A 143 1.24 -2.24 -4.77
CA LEU A 143 2.19 -2.52 -5.84
C LEU A 143 3.60 -2.27 -5.33
N THR A 144 4.46 -3.29 -5.29
CA THR A 144 5.88 -3.04 -4.99
C THR A 144 6.51 -2.20 -6.08
N GLY A 145 7.15 -1.11 -5.69
CA GLY A 145 7.69 -0.14 -6.62
C GLY A 145 8.94 -0.61 -7.36
N PRO A 146 9.21 -0.04 -8.54
CA PRO A 146 10.29 -0.48 -9.41
C PRO A 146 11.67 -0.34 -8.78
N SER A 147 11.93 0.71 -7.99
CA SER A 147 13.20 0.90 -7.30
C SER A 147 13.42 -0.20 -6.26
N THR A 148 12.40 -0.52 -5.49
CA THR A 148 12.43 -1.59 -4.48
C THR A 148 12.63 -2.95 -5.10
N ILE A 149 11.91 -3.30 -6.17
CA ILE A 149 12.08 -4.58 -6.89
C ILE A 149 13.51 -4.74 -7.38
N VAL A 150 14.05 -3.72 -8.04
CA VAL A 150 15.40 -3.79 -8.64
C VAL A 150 16.49 -3.78 -7.56
N HIS A 151 16.35 -3.00 -6.50
CA HIS A 151 17.33 -3.00 -5.41
C HIS A 151 17.31 -4.27 -4.57
N SER A 152 16.17 -4.90 -4.42
CA SER A 152 16.02 -6.21 -3.78
C SER A 152 16.52 -7.37 -4.65
N SER A 153 16.84 -7.12 -5.91
CA SER A 153 17.28 -8.14 -6.87
C SER A 153 18.78 -8.05 -7.14
N ARG A 154 19.40 -9.20 -7.31
CA ARG A 154 20.79 -9.27 -7.80
C ARG A 154 20.80 -9.02 -9.31
N LEU A 155 21.74 -8.19 -9.79
CA LEU A 155 21.97 -8.01 -11.23
C LEU A 155 22.90 -9.09 -11.76
N GLU A 156 22.54 -9.66 -12.91
CA GLU A 156 23.43 -10.48 -13.74
C GLU A 156 23.82 -9.72 -15.03
N SER A 157 24.05 -10.44 -16.11
CA SER A 157 24.81 -9.97 -17.27
C SER A 157 24.15 -8.89 -18.13
N PHE A 158 22.85 -8.71 -18.12
CA PHE A 158 22.16 -7.81 -19.07
C PHE A 158 22.30 -6.33 -18.68
N TYR A 159 21.96 -5.98 -17.45
CA TYR A 159 22.12 -4.61 -16.96
C TYR A 159 23.47 -4.47 -16.23
N LYS A 160 24.22 -3.43 -16.58
CA LYS A 160 25.47 -3.07 -15.88
C LYS A 160 25.21 -2.24 -14.63
N GLU A 161 24.09 -1.53 -14.61
CA GLU A 161 23.68 -0.59 -13.58
C GLU A 161 22.19 -0.79 -13.27
N ARG A 162 21.75 -0.33 -12.07
CA ARG A 162 20.37 -0.47 -11.64
C ARG A 162 19.42 0.51 -12.32
N ASN A 163 19.87 1.71 -12.64
CA ASN A 163 19.01 2.77 -13.16
C ASN A 163 18.21 2.36 -14.42
N PRO A 164 18.83 1.79 -15.49
CA PRO A 164 18.06 1.32 -16.64
C PRO A 164 17.08 0.18 -16.30
N ALA A 165 17.43 -0.68 -15.32
CA ALA A 165 16.55 -1.76 -14.88
C ALA A 165 15.32 -1.21 -14.12
N ILE A 166 15.46 -0.12 -13.35
CA ILE A 166 14.35 0.55 -12.67
C ILE A 166 13.34 1.08 -13.69
N ILE A 167 13.82 1.73 -14.76
CA ILE A 167 12.96 2.27 -15.82
C ILE A 167 12.24 1.14 -16.57
N ASP A 168 12.96 0.08 -16.99
CA ASP A 168 12.33 -1.07 -17.64
C ASP A 168 11.32 -1.78 -16.70
N CYS A 169 11.60 -1.83 -15.39
CA CYS A 169 10.68 -2.37 -14.39
C CYS A 169 9.41 -1.49 -14.24
N ALA A 170 9.54 -0.17 -14.25
CA ALA A 170 8.39 0.74 -14.25
C ALA A 170 7.49 0.51 -15.46
N HIS A 171 8.06 0.40 -16.66
CA HIS A 171 7.30 0.04 -17.87
C HIS A 171 6.61 -1.32 -17.76
N ALA A 172 7.26 -2.30 -17.11
CA ALA A 172 6.65 -3.61 -16.90
C ALA A 172 5.46 -3.58 -15.93
N LEU A 173 5.54 -2.77 -14.88
CA LEU A 173 4.49 -2.62 -13.86
C LEU A 173 3.33 -1.71 -14.31
N ARG A 174 3.54 -0.86 -15.31
CA ARG A 174 2.54 0.10 -15.80
C ARG A 174 1.21 -0.57 -16.13
N ARG A 175 1.24 -1.74 -16.77
CA ARG A 175 0.04 -2.51 -17.09
C ARG A 175 -0.79 -2.84 -15.84
N GLU A 176 -0.15 -3.16 -14.72
CA GLU A 176 -0.85 -3.49 -13.48
C GLU A 176 -1.62 -2.30 -12.94
N VAL A 177 -1.03 -1.09 -13.01
CA VAL A 177 -1.71 0.16 -12.63
C VAL A 177 -2.92 0.43 -13.51
N GLU A 178 -2.78 0.32 -14.85
CA GLU A 178 -3.88 0.50 -15.79
C GLU A 178 -5.01 -0.53 -15.59
N SER A 179 -4.65 -1.77 -15.24
CA SER A 179 -5.61 -2.83 -14.96
C SER A 179 -6.32 -2.60 -13.62
N ALA A 180 -5.63 -2.03 -12.61
CA ALA A 180 -6.23 -1.66 -11.33
C ALA A 180 -7.25 -0.52 -11.50
N GLU A 181 -6.92 0.50 -12.28
CA GLU A 181 -7.84 1.59 -12.63
C GLU A 181 -9.11 1.06 -13.30
N LYS A 182 -8.97 0.21 -14.34
CA LYS A 182 -10.10 -0.45 -15.02
C LYS A 182 -10.91 -1.35 -14.11
N ALA A 183 -10.27 -1.93 -13.10
CA ALA A 183 -10.94 -2.77 -12.08
C ALA A 183 -11.64 -1.93 -10.99
N GLY A 184 -11.49 -0.61 -10.98
CA GLY A 184 -12.10 0.29 -10.01
C GLY A 184 -11.46 0.19 -8.62
N ALA A 185 -10.14 0.06 -8.54
CA ALA A 185 -9.42 0.21 -7.29
C ALA A 185 -9.67 1.60 -6.70
N LYS A 186 -9.76 1.72 -5.38
CA LYS A 186 -9.95 3.02 -4.71
C LYS A 186 -8.75 3.95 -4.96
N TYR A 187 -7.56 3.38 -4.91
CA TYR A 187 -6.29 3.95 -5.37
C TYR A 187 -5.23 2.82 -5.50
N VAL A 188 -4.09 3.10 -6.10
CA VAL A 188 -2.92 2.23 -6.08
C VAL A 188 -1.89 2.82 -5.12
N GLN A 189 -1.39 2.02 -4.19
CA GLN A 189 -0.25 2.32 -3.34
C GLN A 189 1.00 1.67 -3.93
N ILE A 190 2.04 2.45 -4.16
CA ILE A 190 3.35 1.98 -4.64
C ILE A 190 4.28 1.92 -3.43
N ASP A 191 4.75 0.73 -3.08
CA ASP A 191 5.62 0.51 -1.91
C ASP A 191 7.09 0.67 -2.31
N GLU A 192 7.74 1.74 -1.84
CA GLU A 192 9.12 2.11 -2.19
C GLU A 192 10.02 2.33 -0.94
N PRO A 193 10.15 1.34 -0.04
CA PRO A 193 10.99 1.49 1.16
C PRO A 193 12.46 1.78 0.87
N PHE A 194 12.98 1.42 -0.32
CA PHE A 194 14.37 1.71 -0.67
C PHE A 194 14.67 3.20 -0.86
N LEU A 195 13.67 4.07 -1.08
CA LEU A 195 13.88 5.50 -1.27
C LEU A 195 14.47 6.20 -0.03
N SER A 196 14.19 5.68 1.18
CA SER A 196 14.71 6.22 2.43
C SER A 196 16.14 5.74 2.76
N THR A 197 16.69 4.75 2.01
CA THR A 197 17.97 4.11 2.33
C THR A 197 19.19 4.88 1.85
N GLY A 198 19.00 5.87 0.98
CA GLY A 198 20.10 6.57 0.30
C GLY A 198 20.80 5.77 -0.82
N MET A 199 20.33 4.55 -1.12
CA MET A 199 20.92 3.72 -2.19
C MET A 199 20.32 3.99 -3.57
N VAL A 200 19.15 4.63 -3.64
CA VAL A 200 18.40 4.87 -4.87
C VAL A 200 18.70 6.27 -5.40
N ASP A 201 18.94 6.38 -6.70
CA ASP A 201 18.92 7.67 -7.38
C ASP A 201 17.47 8.20 -7.44
N LEU A 202 17.15 9.20 -6.60
CA LEU A 202 15.80 9.74 -6.48
C LEU A 202 15.29 10.40 -7.78
N LYS A 203 16.18 10.82 -8.70
CA LYS A 203 15.76 11.34 -10.01
C LYS A 203 15.25 10.22 -10.89
N VAL A 204 15.94 9.08 -10.91
CA VAL A 204 15.52 7.89 -11.65
C VAL A 204 14.25 7.29 -11.03
N ALA A 205 14.17 7.26 -9.70
CA ALA A 205 12.95 6.82 -9.01
C ALA A 205 11.75 7.72 -9.38
N LYS A 206 11.95 9.04 -9.42
CA LYS A 206 10.90 9.97 -9.84
C LYS A 206 10.43 9.70 -11.27
N GLU A 207 11.37 9.52 -12.22
CA GLU A 207 11.05 9.15 -13.62
C GLU A 207 10.26 7.82 -13.67
N ALA A 208 10.65 6.83 -12.88
CA ALA A 208 9.94 5.56 -12.79
C ALA A 208 8.50 5.73 -12.26
N ILE A 209 8.29 6.61 -11.27
CA ILE A 209 6.94 6.92 -10.77
C ILE A 209 6.16 7.74 -11.81
N GLU A 210 6.79 8.65 -12.55
CA GLU A 210 6.16 9.35 -13.68
C GLU A 210 5.62 8.37 -14.72
N ILE A 211 6.39 7.33 -15.08
CA ILE A 211 5.94 6.27 -15.98
C ILE A 211 4.70 5.55 -15.43
N LEU A 212 4.65 5.28 -14.12
CA LEU A 212 3.51 4.57 -13.51
C LEU A 212 2.25 5.44 -13.42
N THR A 213 2.40 6.76 -13.30
CA THR A 213 1.28 7.68 -13.03
C THR A 213 0.78 8.45 -14.25
N ASP A 214 1.54 8.50 -15.34
CA ASP A 214 1.21 9.28 -16.54
C ASP A 214 -0.13 8.83 -17.15
N GLY A 215 -1.08 9.79 -17.31
CA GLY A 215 -2.42 9.54 -17.85
C GLY A 215 -3.34 8.67 -17.00
N ILE A 216 -2.98 8.34 -15.74
CA ILE A 216 -3.86 7.66 -14.79
C ILE A 216 -4.76 8.69 -14.10
N GLU A 217 -6.06 8.45 -14.14
CA GLU A 217 -7.06 9.33 -13.49
C GLU A 217 -7.35 8.91 -12.04
N MET A 218 -7.17 7.63 -11.73
CA MET A 218 -7.30 7.09 -10.37
C MET A 218 -6.22 7.70 -9.44
N PRO A 219 -6.53 7.95 -8.14
CA PRO A 219 -5.51 8.42 -7.20
C PRO A 219 -4.33 7.44 -7.08
N MET A 220 -3.12 7.98 -7.01
CA MET A 220 -1.89 7.22 -6.85
C MET A 220 -1.22 7.57 -5.52
N GLY A 221 -0.96 6.56 -4.70
CA GLY A 221 -0.22 6.69 -3.44
C GLY A 221 1.18 6.09 -3.55
N MET A 222 2.08 6.54 -2.68
CA MET A 222 3.42 5.95 -2.52
C MET A 222 3.74 5.84 -1.04
N HIS A 223 4.04 4.61 -0.60
CA HIS A 223 4.48 4.33 0.76
C HIS A 223 6.00 4.29 0.84
N VAL A 224 6.56 5.08 1.76
CA VAL A 224 8.00 5.13 2.05
C VAL A 224 8.19 5.06 3.56
N CYS A 225 8.61 3.90 4.06
CA CYS A 225 9.00 3.70 5.46
C CYS A 225 10.49 4.00 5.67
N GLY A 226 10.93 4.07 6.93
CA GLY A 226 12.30 4.39 7.30
C GLY A 226 12.54 5.87 7.59
N ASN A 227 13.80 6.27 7.73
CA ASN A 227 14.17 7.64 8.04
C ASN A 227 14.01 8.57 6.83
N LEU A 228 13.15 9.57 6.95
CA LEU A 228 12.79 10.47 5.87
C LEU A 228 13.72 11.70 5.75
N ASP A 229 14.59 11.97 6.71
CA ASP A 229 15.39 13.21 6.78
C ASP A 229 16.19 13.45 5.50
N GLY A 230 16.75 12.39 4.91
CA GLY A 230 17.56 12.46 3.69
C GLY A 230 16.78 12.49 2.36
N CYS A 231 15.48 12.17 2.34
CA CYS A 231 14.72 11.97 1.09
C CYS A 231 13.40 12.74 1.00
N PHE A 232 12.83 13.20 2.11
CA PHE A 232 11.48 13.79 2.16
C PHE A 232 11.25 14.90 1.14
N LYS A 233 12.20 15.85 1.04
CA LYS A 233 12.10 17.01 0.12
C LYS A 233 12.03 16.62 -1.34
N ASP A 234 12.58 15.46 -1.71
CA ASP A 234 12.57 14.97 -3.08
C ASP A 234 11.35 14.12 -3.33
N ILE A 235 11.00 13.17 -2.43
CA ILE A 235 9.82 12.30 -2.61
C ILE A 235 8.50 13.08 -2.53
N ALA A 236 8.44 14.18 -1.76
CA ALA A 236 7.29 15.10 -1.74
C ALA A 236 6.98 15.73 -3.11
N LYS A 237 7.96 15.77 -4.03
CA LYS A 237 7.82 16.30 -5.41
C LYS A 237 7.48 15.23 -6.44
N PHE A 238 7.34 13.97 -6.04
CA PHE A 238 6.97 12.90 -6.97
C PHE A 238 5.52 13.10 -7.43
N PRO A 239 5.16 12.65 -8.65
CA PRO A 239 3.81 12.85 -9.21
C PRO A 239 2.81 11.84 -8.63
N ILE A 240 2.56 11.93 -7.33
CA ILE A 240 1.63 11.11 -6.57
C ILE A 240 0.61 12.00 -5.88
N ASP A 241 -0.54 11.45 -5.58
CA ASP A 241 -1.63 12.12 -4.89
C ASP A 241 -1.58 11.92 -3.37
N ILE A 242 -1.04 10.77 -2.92
CA ILE A 242 -0.91 10.40 -1.51
C ILE A 242 0.54 10.04 -1.23
N LEU A 243 1.22 10.73 -0.32
CA LEU A 243 2.51 10.31 0.23
C LEU A 243 2.26 9.69 1.59
N ASP A 244 2.58 8.41 1.74
CA ASP A 244 2.36 7.62 2.93
C ASP A 244 3.71 7.33 3.60
N CYS A 245 3.82 7.61 4.90
CA CYS A 245 5.07 7.53 5.65
C CYS A 245 4.87 7.06 7.09
N GLU A 246 5.90 6.44 7.68
CA GLU A 246 5.92 6.05 9.08
C GLU A 246 6.30 7.21 10.01
N PHE A 247 5.62 7.31 11.16
CA PHE A 247 5.88 8.32 12.17
C PHE A 247 5.93 7.75 13.60
N ALA A 248 5.25 6.63 13.88
CA ALA A 248 5.25 6.03 15.21
C ALA A 248 6.59 5.34 15.52
N GLY A 249 7.08 4.48 14.65
CA GLY A 249 8.35 3.76 14.82
C GLY A 249 9.59 4.63 14.58
N ASN A 250 9.43 5.83 14.00
CA ASN A 250 10.55 6.72 13.68
C ASN A 250 10.27 8.17 14.10
N ASN A 251 10.62 8.49 15.34
CA ASN A 251 10.37 9.79 15.97
C ASN A 251 11.03 11.00 15.27
N VAL A 252 12.00 10.78 14.36
CA VAL A 252 12.62 11.86 13.58
C VAL A 252 11.65 12.38 12.52
N ASN A 253 10.85 11.50 11.95
CA ASN A 253 10.03 11.80 10.78
C ASN A 253 8.97 12.87 11.03
N ILE A 254 8.40 12.95 12.24
CA ILE A 254 7.41 13.98 12.55
C ILE A 254 8.03 15.38 12.55
N GLY A 255 9.28 15.52 13.00
CA GLY A 255 10.03 16.80 12.91
C GLY A 255 10.36 17.15 11.46
N VAL A 256 10.67 16.15 10.62
CA VAL A 256 10.88 16.34 9.17
C VAL A 256 9.60 16.84 8.50
N LEU A 257 8.45 16.23 8.84
CA LEU A 257 7.14 16.66 8.35
C LEU A 257 6.83 18.09 8.75
N GLU A 258 6.92 18.43 10.04
CA GLU A 258 6.62 19.76 10.57
C GLU A 258 7.47 20.86 9.90
N ALA A 259 8.74 20.55 9.61
CA ALA A 259 9.64 21.49 8.94
C ALA A 259 9.39 21.65 7.42
N ASN A 260 8.64 20.73 6.79
CA ASN A 260 8.49 20.66 5.34
C ASN A 260 7.03 20.43 4.87
N ALA A 261 6.04 20.64 5.73
CA ALA A 261 4.63 20.38 5.43
C ALA A 261 4.11 21.14 4.19
N ASP A 262 4.67 22.32 3.92
CA ASP A 262 4.34 23.10 2.74
C ASP A 262 4.60 22.38 1.40
N LEU A 263 5.50 21.40 1.37
CA LEU A 263 5.79 20.60 0.17
C LEU A 263 4.66 19.63 -0.17
N LEU A 264 3.76 19.36 0.78
CA LEU A 264 2.62 18.46 0.58
C LEU A 264 1.34 19.20 0.12
N LYS A 265 1.42 20.50 -0.17
CA LYS A 265 0.26 21.25 -0.66
C LYS A 265 -0.33 20.61 -1.92
N GLY A 266 -1.61 20.22 -1.85
CA GLY A 266 -2.34 19.54 -2.91
C GLY A 266 -2.18 18.01 -2.89
N LYS A 267 -1.50 17.43 -1.91
CA LYS A 267 -1.41 15.99 -1.67
C LYS A 267 -2.12 15.61 -0.37
N LYS A 268 -2.45 14.34 -0.25
CA LYS A 268 -2.81 13.73 1.04
C LYS A 268 -1.58 13.09 1.66
N LEU A 269 -1.57 12.99 2.98
CA LEU A 269 -0.56 12.31 3.77
C LEU A 269 -1.15 11.03 4.35
N GLY A 270 -0.62 9.85 3.99
CA GLY A 270 -0.76 8.63 4.77
C GLY A 270 0.13 8.77 6.00
N PHE A 271 -0.48 8.72 7.16
CA PHE A 271 0.16 9.02 8.43
C PHE A 271 0.26 7.77 9.29
N GLY A 272 1.37 7.04 9.17
CA GLY A 272 1.69 5.88 9.97
C GLY A 272 1.82 6.26 11.43
N CYS A 273 0.80 5.96 12.24
CA CYS A 273 0.74 6.41 13.63
C CYS A 273 0.65 5.29 14.66
N VAL A 274 0.69 4.03 14.24
CA VAL A 274 0.85 2.87 15.12
C VAL A 274 2.05 2.04 14.67
N ASP A 275 2.89 1.64 15.62
CA ASP A 275 4.15 0.95 15.34
C ASP A 275 3.91 -0.49 14.85
N SER A 276 4.26 -0.78 13.61
CA SER A 276 4.12 -2.10 12.97
C SER A 276 5.27 -3.06 13.28
N ALA A 277 6.35 -2.59 13.89
CA ALA A 277 7.52 -3.41 14.22
C ALA A 277 7.40 -4.08 15.60
N VAL A 278 6.58 -3.53 16.49
CA VAL A 278 6.41 -4.00 17.87
C VAL A 278 5.13 -4.84 17.98
N ASN A 279 5.29 -6.09 18.47
CA ASN A 279 4.16 -7.01 18.75
C ASN A 279 3.50 -6.69 20.11
N ALA A 280 3.08 -5.45 20.32
CA ALA A 280 2.34 -4.96 21.47
C ALA A 280 1.37 -3.87 21.01
N VAL A 281 0.30 -3.64 21.77
CA VAL A 281 -0.67 -2.57 21.50
C VAL A 281 -0.04 -1.23 21.84
N ASP A 282 -0.21 -0.23 20.97
CA ASP A 282 0.29 1.12 21.21
C ASP A 282 -0.52 1.82 22.30
N ASP A 283 0.12 2.75 23.03
CA ASP A 283 -0.59 3.62 23.95
C ASP A 283 -1.45 4.63 23.17
N LYS A 284 -2.78 4.58 23.39
CA LYS A 284 -3.72 5.40 22.63
C LYS A 284 -3.51 6.91 22.82
N ASP A 285 -3.07 7.35 23.99
CA ASP A 285 -2.83 8.76 24.26
C ASP A 285 -1.55 9.25 23.56
N GLU A 286 -0.51 8.40 23.47
CA GLU A 286 0.69 8.70 22.69
C GLU A 286 0.37 8.78 21.19
N VAL A 287 -0.39 7.81 20.67
CA VAL A 287 -0.85 7.83 19.26
C VAL A 287 -1.68 9.08 18.98
N LYS A 288 -2.61 9.43 19.87
CA LYS A 288 -3.43 10.65 19.76
C LYS A 288 -2.56 11.91 19.70
N ALA A 289 -1.59 12.03 20.60
CA ALA A 289 -0.69 13.18 20.62
C ALA A 289 0.13 13.29 19.30
N LEU A 290 0.55 12.15 18.74
CA LEU A 290 1.24 12.10 17.45
C LEU A 290 0.31 12.52 16.29
N VAL A 291 -0.92 12.02 16.25
CA VAL A 291 -1.93 12.40 15.24
C VAL A 291 -2.26 13.89 15.32
N GLU A 292 -2.37 14.46 16.51
CA GLU A 292 -2.58 15.92 16.68
C GLU A 292 -1.42 16.74 16.10
N ARG A 293 -0.17 16.25 16.19
CA ARG A 293 0.98 16.90 15.53
C ARG A 293 0.84 16.86 14.01
N GLY A 294 0.47 15.72 13.44
CA GLY A 294 0.19 15.57 12.01
C GLY A 294 -0.92 16.52 11.54
N ILE A 295 -2.04 16.58 12.28
CA ILE A 295 -3.16 17.48 11.97
C ILE A 295 -2.71 18.95 11.99
N ARG A 296 -1.88 19.35 12.96
CA ARG A 296 -1.34 20.72 13.00
C ARG A 296 -0.43 21.03 11.82
N ALA A 297 0.28 20.02 11.29
CA ALA A 297 1.22 20.19 10.18
C ALA A 297 0.51 20.33 8.83
N VAL A 298 -0.47 19.47 8.53
CA VAL A 298 -1.05 19.38 7.18
C VAL A 298 -2.57 19.59 7.10
N GLY A 299 -3.27 19.64 8.24
CA GLY A 299 -4.74 19.67 8.33
C GLY A 299 -5.35 18.25 8.25
N LYS A 300 -6.41 18.00 9.04
CA LYS A 300 -7.04 16.68 9.12
C LYS A 300 -7.63 16.23 7.77
N GLU A 301 -8.15 17.17 7.00
CA GLU A 301 -8.71 16.94 5.68
C GLU A 301 -7.68 16.44 4.66
N ASN A 302 -6.40 16.59 4.95
CA ASN A 302 -5.29 16.13 4.10
C ASN A 302 -4.61 14.86 4.64
N MET A 303 -5.19 14.19 5.65
CA MET A 303 -4.59 13.00 6.26
C MET A 303 -5.43 11.74 6.04
N LEU A 304 -4.74 10.61 5.96
CA LEU A 304 -5.26 9.27 6.18
C LEU A 304 -4.48 8.66 7.37
N LEU A 305 -5.15 7.98 8.29
CA LEU A 305 -4.47 7.26 9.37
C LEU A 305 -4.22 5.80 8.97
N ASP A 306 -3.02 5.34 9.19
CA ASP A 306 -2.60 3.96 8.94
C ASP A 306 -1.51 3.48 9.91
N PRO A 307 -1.17 2.18 9.88
CA PRO A 307 0.04 1.70 10.54
C PRO A 307 1.29 2.16 9.80
N ASP A 308 2.42 2.24 10.50
CA ASP A 308 3.73 2.59 9.91
C ASP A 308 4.13 1.72 8.72
N CYS A 309 3.74 0.45 8.74
CA CYS A 309 4.02 -0.53 7.69
C CYS A 309 3.00 -1.69 7.76
N GLY A 310 3.22 -2.76 6.98
CA GLY A 310 2.40 -3.97 7.04
C GLY A 310 2.48 -4.67 8.40
N LEU A 311 1.36 -5.23 8.86
CA LEU A 311 1.22 -5.89 10.16
C LEU A 311 1.50 -7.40 10.12
N ARG A 312 2.22 -7.90 9.11
CA ARG A 312 2.49 -9.34 8.94
C ARG A 312 3.19 -9.99 10.12
N LYS A 313 4.03 -9.24 10.84
CA LYS A 313 4.80 -9.73 11.99
C LYS A 313 4.11 -9.51 13.33
N VAL A 314 2.93 -8.93 13.33
CA VAL A 314 2.13 -8.65 14.51
C VAL A 314 1.04 -9.71 14.64
N ASP A 315 0.85 -10.25 15.83
CA ASP A 315 -0.20 -11.23 16.12
C ASP A 315 -1.59 -10.63 15.82
N ILE A 316 -2.48 -11.41 15.24
CA ILE A 316 -3.79 -10.93 14.78
C ILE A 316 -4.60 -10.21 15.87
N PRO A 317 -4.65 -10.67 17.14
CA PRO A 317 -5.35 -9.91 18.18
C PRO A 317 -4.75 -8.52 18.41
N ILE A 318 -3.42 -8.41 18.44
CA ILE A 318 -2.71 -7.13 18.60
C ILE A 318 -2.91 -6.23 17.37
N ALA A 319 -2.82 -6.81 16.16
CA ALA A 319 -3.09 -6.08 14.93
C ALA A 319 -4.51 -5.48 14.91
N LYS A 320 -5.52 -6.20 15.42
CA LYS A 320 -6.89 -5.68 15.56
C LYS A 320 -6.94 -4.48 16.51
N GLU A 321 -6.33 -4.58 17.67
CA GLU A 321 -6.30 -3.47 18.67
C GLU A 321 -5.63 -2.23 18.06
N LYS A 322 -4.48 -2.40 17.37
CA LYS A 322 -3.81 -1.30 16.66
C LYS A 322 -4.72 -0.63 15.62
N LEU A 323 -5.42 -1.42 14.80
CA LEU A 323 -6.36 -0.89 13.80
C LEU A 323 -7.58 -0.22 14.44
N MET A 324 -8.07 -0.73 15.57
CA MET A 324 -9.18 -0.11 16.32
C MET A 324 -8.79 1.26 16.87
N ILE A 325 -7.53 1.45 17.32
CA ILE A 325 -7.02 2.76 17.74
C ILE A 325 -7.15 3.76 16.58
N LEU A 326 -6.78 3.38 15.34
CA LEU A 326 -6.89 4.26 14.17
C LEU A 326 -8.35 4.69 13.92
N SER A 327 -9.28 3.73 13.90
CA SER A 327 -10.68 4.01 13.63
C SER A 327 -11.35 4.82 14.74
N ASP A 328 -10.96 4.61 16.00
CA ASP A 328 -11.47 5.37 17.12
C ASP A 328 -10.97 6.82 17.10
N LEU A 329 -9.68 7.03 16.82
CA LEU A 329 -9.12 8.37 16.69
C LEU A 329 -9.72 9.09 15.47
N ALA A 330 -9.89 8.41 14.35
CA ALA A 330 -10.55 9.01 13.18
C ALA A 330 -11.96 9.49 13.51
N LYS A 331 -12.75 8.72 14.29
CA LYS A 331 -14.08 9.14 14.76
C LYS A 331 -14.03 10.31 15.74
N GLU A 332 -13.02 10.32 16.62
CA GLU A 332 -12.87 11.37 17.64
C GLU A 332 -12.54 12.73 17.01
N PHE A 333 -11.74 12.74 15.92
CA PHE A 333 -11.35 13.96 15.21
C PHE A 333 -12.35 14.40 14.12
N ASN A 334 -13.30 13.54 13.70
CA ASN A 334 -14.33 13.85 12.70
C ASN A 334 -15.57 14.47 13.33
#